data_6b95bd6f2ecca7cd4ed2f9bb501bae11
#
_entry.id   6b95bd6f2ecca7cd4ed2f9bb501bae11
#
_cell.length_a   1.000
_cell.length_b   1.000
_cell.length_c   1.000
_cell.angle_alpha   90.00
_cell.angle_beta   90.00
_cell.angle_gamma   90.00
#
_symmetry.space_group_name_H-M   'P 1'
#
loop_
_entity.id
_entity.type
_entity.pdbx_description
1 polymer ?
#
loop_
_entity_poly.entity_id
_entity_poly.type
_entity_poly.pdbx_seq_one_letter_code
_entity_poly.pdbx_strand_id
1 'polypeptide(L)'
;MSRAAHPERASSPGEAGEPVLDVRGLAVEIATADGLLRPVRGVDLRVAAGETLAIVGESGCGKSLTSLAIMGLLPRQARITAQRIALKGASLQGLSERDWRQVRGNRIAMIFQDPMTALDPCYRVGDQMTEVLRQHRAVSRADAIARCVELLRQVGVSSPEQRLAQYPHQLSGGLRQRIMIAMALLCEPELIIADEPTTALDVTIQAQILHLLARIQRETGIGLVLITHDLGVVAGIADRVAVMYGGQVVETGACASVLARPLHPYTEGLLRSIPVPGATRRGEMLGYIPGVVPRQAGALTRCGFLERCPYAGAACAAGPVPLREDDDTGHAVRCVLPVDGGGRPADAWQRFTRAAVAGAGEDIPARSAA
;
A
#
# COMPACT_ATOMS: atom_id res chain seq x y z
N MET A 1 17.93 -27.36 -19.23
CA MET A 1 17.46 -26.63 -18.09
C MET A 1 18.15 -25.27 -18.06
N SER A 2 17.63 -24.35 -18.84
CA SER A 2 18.29 -23.09 -19.18
C SER A 2 17.76 -21.98 -18.26
N ARG A 3 18.64 -21.33 -17.49
CA ARG A 3 18.38 -20.10 -16.74
C ARG A 3 18.18 -18.97 -17.77
N ALA A 4 16.97 -18.48 -17.92
CA ALA A 4 16.71 -17.23 -18.61
C ALA A 4 17.27 -16.09 -17.76
N ALA A 5 18.32 -15.43 -18.22
CA ALA A 5 18.87 -14.22 -17.68
C ALA A 5 17.89 -13.07 -17.91
N HIS A 6 17.42 -12.43 -16.84
CA HIS A 6 16.77 -11.14 -16.92
C HIS A 6 17.81 -10.08 -17.30
N PRO A 7 17.53 -9.17 -18.25
CA PRO A 7 18.42 -8.06 -18.53
C PRO A 7 18.39 -7.07 -17.36
N GLU A 8 19.54 -6.90 -16.73
CA GLU A 8 19.82 -5.84 -15.76
C GLU A 8 19.56 -4.47 -16.43
N ARG A 9 18.54 -3.77 -15.97
CA ARG A 9 18.43 -2.33 -16.13
C ARG A 9 19.10 -1.66 -14.93
N ALA A 10 20.40 -1.46 -15.03
CA ALA A 10 21.11 -0.47 -14.22
C ALA A 10 20.69 0.92 -14.72
N SER A 11 19.65 1.51 -14.14
CA SER A 11 19.41 2.95 -14.24
C SER A 11 20.31 3.64 -13.21
N SER A 12 21.30 4.36 -13.71
CA SER A 12 22.14 5.28 -12.94
C SER A 12 21.27 6.28 -12.16
N PRO A 13 21.63 6.68 -10.93
CA PRO A 13 20.98 7.79 -10.22
C PRO A 13 21.46 9.11 -10.85
N GLY A 14 20.79 9.52 -11.93
CA GLY A 14 21.10 10.74 -12.65
C GLY A 14 19.84 11.38 -13.18
N GLU A 15 19.54 12.62 -12.72
CA GLU A 15 18.43 13.50 -13.11
C GLU A 15 17.04 12.87 -12.84
N ALA A 16 16.64 12.88 -11.58
CA ALA A 16 15.28 12.56 -11.18
C ALA A 16 14.34 13.63 -11.77
N GLY A 17 13.71 13.31 -12.90
CA GLY A 17 12.62 14.10 -13.48
C GLY A 17 11.57 14.42 -12.41
N GLU A 18 10.72 15.42 -12.67
CA GLU A 18 9.66 15.80 -11.74
C GLU A 18 8.80 14.56 -11.38
N PRO A 19 8.61 14.25 -10.08
CA PRO A 19 7.84 13.08 -9.69
C PRO A 19 6.38 13.24 -10.09
N VAL A 20 5.73 12.13 -10.44
CA VAL A 20 4.29 12.10 -10.69
C VAL A 20 3.54 12.42 -9.39
N LEU A 21 3.97 11.86 -8.26
CA LEU A 21 3.44 12.17 -6.94
C LEU A 21 4.57 12.67 -6.02
N ASP A 22 4.36 13.83 -5.37
CA ASP A 22 5.26 14.38 -4.33
C ASP A 22 4.44 14.72 -3.09
N VAL A 23 4.59 13.94 -2.04
CA VAL A 23 3.94 14.12 -0.74
C VAL A 23 5.01 14.36 0.31
N ARG A 24 4.87 15.44 1.10
CA ARG A 24 5.82 15.79 2.16
C ARG A 24 5.09 16.18 3.43
N GLY A 25 5.50 15.58 4.54
CA GLY A 25 4.99 15.88 5.85
C GLY A 25 3.49 15.65 6.02
N LEU A 26 2.91 14.67 5.29
CA LEU A 26 1.48 14.39 5.37
C LEU A 26 1.11 13.87 6.75
N ALA A 27 0.18 14.56 7.40
CA ALA A 27 -0.40 14.13 8.67
C ALA A 27 -1.93 14.20 8.62
N VAL A 28 -2.57 13.24 9.29
CA VAL A 28 -4.03 13.17 9.44
C VAL A 28 -4.37 13.10 10.91
N GLU A 29 -5.28 13.96 11.33
CA GLU A 29 -5.85 14.00 12.69
C GLU A 29 -7.36 13.80 12.60
N ILE A 30 -7.91 12.94 13.45
CA ILE A 30 -9.34 12.63 13.51
C ILE A 30 -9.80 12.79 14.96
N ALA A 31 -10.73 13.72 15.18
CA ALA A 31 -11.37 13.85 16.48
C ALA A 31 -12.35 12.69 16.69
N THR A 32 -12.21 11.98 17.81
CA THR A 32 -13.09 10.89 18.23
C THR A 32 -13.59 11.13 19.65
N ALA A 33 -14.59 10.36 20.09
CA ALA A 33 -15.07 10.43 21.48
C ALA A 33 -13.97 10.12 22.51
N ASP A 34 -13.01 9.27 22.14
CA ASP A 34 -11.88 8.85 22.99
C ASP A 34 -10.65 9.78 22.90
N GLY A 35 -10.75 10.89 22.16
CA GLY A 35 -9.66 11.86 21.96
C GLY A 35 -9.19 12.00 20.51
N LEU A 36 -8.03 12.66 20.34
CA LEU A 36 -7.46 12.94 19.04
C LEU A 36 -6.62 11.76 18.54
N LEU A 37 -7.07 11.10 17.48
CA LEU A 37 -6.29 10.10 16.76
C LEU A 37 -5.40 10.76 15.70
N ARG A 38 -4.18 10.23 15.54
CA ARG A 38 -3.20 10.64 14.52
C ARG A 38 -2.75 9.44 13.68
N PRO A 39 -3.61 8.92 12.81
CA PRO A 39 -3.33 7.71 12.05
C PRO A 39 -2.27 7.89 10.96
N VAL A 40 -1.93 9.12 10.60
CA VAL A 40 -0.83 9.46 9.67
C VAL A 40 -0.02 10.59 10.30
N ARG A 41 1.31 10.44 10.34
CA ARG A 41 2.20 11.28 11.16
C ARG A 41 3.47 11.68 10.40
N GLY A 42 3.39 12.68 9.53
CA GLY A 42 4.54 13.18 8.80
C GLY A 42 5.07 12.16 7.78
N VAL A 43 4.19 11.70 6.90
CA VAL A 43 4.53 10.75 5.84
C VAL A 43 5.05 11.50 4.61
N ASP A 44 6.20 11.06 4.11
CA ASP A 44 6.80 11.51 2.86
C ASP A 44 6.76 10.36 1.85
N LEU A 45 6.23 10.63 0.65
CA LEU A 45 6.14 9.67 -0.45
C LEU A 45 6.49 10.36 -1.77
N ARG A 46 7.24 9.66 -2.61
CA ARG A 46 7.59 10.10 -3.96
C ARG A 46 7.39 8.98 -4.94
N VAL A 47 6.75 9.26 -6.07
CA VAL A 47 6.55 8.27 -7.16
C VAL A 47 6.93 8.93 -8.47
N ALA A 48 7.84 8.32 -9.21
CA ALA A 48 8.20 8.76 -10.55
C ALA A 48 7.22 8.19 -11.61
N ALA A 49 7.30 8.72 -12.82
CA ALA A 49 6.59 8.11 -13.95
C ALA A 49 7.15 6.70 -14.23
N GLY A 50 6.26 5.73 -14.44
CA GLY A 50 6.67 4.36 -14.67
C GLY A 50 7.26 3.65 -13.45
N GLU A 51 7.09 4.19 -12.23
CA GLU A 51 7.53 3.60 -10.97
C GLU A 51 6.37 2.95 -10.23
N THR A 52 6.61 1.79 -9.63
CA THR A 52 5.72 1.18 -8.64
C THR A 52 6.30 1.36 -7.24
N LEU A 53 5.63 2.19 -6.41
CA LEU A 53 5.90 2.30 -4.98
C LEU A 53 4.93 1.41 -4.20
N ALA A 54 5.44 0.43 -3.46
CA ALA A 54 4.62 -0.34 -2.52
C ALA A 54 4.59 0.33 -1.15
N ILE A 55 3.41 0.43 -0.54
CA ILE A 55 3.23 0.82 0.86
C ILE A 55 2.78 -0.42 1.63
N VAL A 56 3.60 -0.87 2.58
CA VAL A 56 3.36 -2.12 3.31
C VAL A 56 3.30 -1.91 4.82
N GLY A 57 2.60 -2.80 5.52
CA GLY A 57 2.50 -2.80 6.98
C GLY A 57 1.23 -3.51 7.46
N GLU A 58 1.13 -3.74 8.77
CA GLU A 58 -0.04 -4.37 9.40
C GLU A 58 -1.31 -3.53 9.21
N SER A 59 -2.48 -4.18 9.39
CA SER A 59 -3.76 -3.48 9.39
C SER A 59 -3.79 -2.38 10.47
N GLY A 60 -4.40 -1.25 10.16
CA GLY A 60 -4.49 -0.10 11.09
C GLY A 60 -3.24 0.77 11.18
N CYS A 61 -2.14 0.52 10.43
CA CYS A 61 -0.94 1.35 10.49
C CYS A 61 -1.03 2.69 9.70
N GLY A 62 -2.16 2.97 9.02
CA GLY A 62 -2.42 4.25 8.35
C GLY A 62 -2.33 4.25 6.82
N LYS A 63 -2.07 3.11 6.16
CA LYS A 63 -1.89 3.00 4.70
C LYS A 63 -3.07 3.55 3.89
N SER A 64 -4.27 2.99 4.10
CA SER A 64 -5.48 3.43 3.38
C SER A 64 -5.87 4.87 3.70
N LEU A 65 -5.65 5.34 4.94
CA LEU A 65 -5.89 6.73 5.29
C LEU A 65 -4.92 7.69 4.61
N THR A 66 -3.67 7.25 4.36
CA THR A 66 -2.70 8.00 3.58
C THR A 66 -3.16 8.17 2.13
N SER A 67 -3.63 7.10 1.49
CA SER A 67 -4.14 7.16 0.11
C SER A 67 -5.41 8.01 0.00
N LEU A 68 -6.35 7.85 0.93
CA LEU A 68 -7.58 8.67 0.98
C LEU A 68 -7.27 10.15 1.25
N ALA A 69 -6.24 10.46 2.05
CA ALA A 69 -5.79 11.84 2.25
C ALA A 69 -5.23 12.45 0.97
N ILE A 70 -4.41 11.71 0.21
CA ILE A 70 -3.87 12.14 -1.09
C ILE A 70 -5.00 12.39 -2.09
N MET A 71 -6.04 11.55 -2.07
CA MET A 71 -7.22 11.65 -2.94
C MET A 71 -8.24 12.72 -2.49
N GLY A 72 -8.05 13.35 -1.31
CA GLY A 72 -9.03 14.26 -0.72
C GLY A 72 -10.37 13.59 -0.40
N LEU A 73 -10.37 12.30 -0.05
CA LEU A 73 -11.56 11.48 0.22
C LEU A 73 -11.81 11.22 1.72
N LEU A 74 -11.01 11.82 2.60
CA LEU A 74 -11.27 11.69 4.03
C LEU A 74 -12.55 12.42 4.46
N PRO A 75 -13.24 11.93 5.50
CA PRO A 75 -14.44 12.57 6.02
C PRO A 75 -14.10 13.98 6.57
N ARG A 76 -15.12 14.86 6.63
CA ARG A 76 -14.95 16.27 7.04
C ARG A 76 -14.39 16.45 8.46
N GLN A 77 -14.53 15.45 9.33
CA GLN A 77 -13.97 15.46 10.69
C GLN A 77 -12.44 15.22 10.70
N ALA A 78 -11.87 14.72 9.59
CA ALA A 78 -10.45 14.54 9.48
C ALA A 78 -9.76 15.85 9.06
N ARG A 79 -8.76 16.25 9.84
CA ARG A 79 -7.88 17.37 9.51
C ARG A 79 -6.64 16.83 8.80
N ILE A 80 -6.41 17.29 7.57
CA ILE A 80 -5.23 16.96 6.78
C ILE A 80 -4.27 18.14 6.85
N THR A 81 -3.02 17.88 7.18
CA THR A 81 -1.91 18.84 7.09
C THR A 81 -0.77 18.22 6.30
N ALA A 82 -0.12 19.00 5.47
CA ALA A 82 1.06 18.58 4.71
C ALA A 82 1.86 19.81 4.30
N GLN A 83 3.18 19.64 4.18
CA GLN A 83 4.03 20.66 3.55
C GLN A 83 3.78 20.70 2.05
N ARG A 84 3.57 19.52 1.43
CA ARG A 84 3.29 19.40 0.00
C ARG A 84 2.46 18.14 -0.28
N ILE A 85 1.46 18.29 -1.15
CA ILE A 85 0.82 17.18 -1.87
C ILE A 85 0.66 17.68 -3.31
N ALA A 86 1.42 17.10 -4.24
CA ALA A 86 1.43 17.55 -5.63
C ALA A 86 1.42 16.37 -6.61
N LEU A 87 0.72 16.56 -7.74
CA LEU A 87 0.70 15.68 -8.89
C LEU A 87 1.35 16.39 -10.06
N LYS A 88 2.49 15.87 -10.56
CA LYS A 88 3.32 16.55 -11.59
C LYS A 88 3.43 18.05 -11.30
N GLY A 89 3.94 18.40 -10.13
CA GLY A 89 4.14 19.75 -9.67
C GLY A 89 2.88 20.53 -9.27
N ALA A 90 1.71 20.19 -9.80
CA ALA A 90 0.46 20.86 -9.47
C ALA A 90 -0.01 20.50 -8.05
N SER A 91 -0.25 21.50 -7.20
CA SER A 91 -0.72 21.30 -5.83
C SER A 91 -2.12 20.69 -5.83
N LEU A 92 -2.31 19.66 -4.99
CA LEU A 92 -3.62 19.08 -4.68
C LEU A 92 -4.23 19.66 -3.41
N GLN A 93 -3.50 20.53 -2.70
CA GLN A 93 -3.96 21.13 -1.44
C GLN A 93 -4.90 22.30 -1.73
N GLY A 94 -5.99 22.41 -0.97
CA GLY A 94 -6.94 23.50 -1.08
C GLY A 94 -7.83 23.48 -2.33
N LEU A 95 -7.84 22.37 -3.09
CA LEU A 95 -8.72 22.21 -4.24
C LEU A 95 -10.20 22.24 -3.81
N SER A 96 -11.03 22.94 -4.59
CA SER A 96 -12.48 22.86 -4.45
C SER A 96 -13.01 21.50 -4.92
N GLU A 97 -14.24 21.12 -4.54
CA GLU A 97 -14.86 19.90 -5.06
C GLU A 97 -15.01 19.90 -6.59
N ARG A 98 -15.16 21.07 -7.19
CA ARG A 98 -15.18 21.22 -8.64
C ARG A 98 -13.84 20.85 -9.25
N ASP A 99 -12.73 21.31 -8.65
CA ASP A 99 -11.38 21.01 -9.13
C ASP A 99 -11.01 19.56 -8.86
N TRP A 100 -11.40 19.01 -7.71
CA TRP A 100 -11.25 17.58 -7.40
C TRP A 100 -11.93 16.67 -8.42
N ARG A 101 -13.10 17.04 -8.94
CA ARG A 101 -13.77 16.29 -10.01
C ARG A 101 -12.95 16.25 -11.31
N GLN A 102 -12.06 17.21 -11.55
CA GLN A 102 -11.16 17.17 -12.71
C GLN A 102 -9.91 16.33 -12.48
N VAL A 103 -9.60 16.00 -11.22
CA VAL A 103 -8.44 15.20 -10.82
C VAL A 103 -8.82 13.74 -10.64
N ARG A 104 -9.85 13.46 -9.83
CA ARG A 104 -10.31 12.10 -9.51
C ARG A 104 -10.89 11.41 -10.74
N GLY A 105 -10.44 10.17 -11.01
CA GLY A 105 -10.86 9.37 -12.17
C GLY A 105 -10.25 9.83 -13.50
N ASN A 106 -9.65 11.02 -13.57
CA ASN A 106 -9.03 11.58 -14.77
C ASN A 106 -7.50 11.57 -14.71
N ARG A 107 -6.92 12.22 -13.69
CA ARG A 107 -5.46 12.32 -13.51
C ARG A 107 -4.94 11.34 -12.46
N ILE A 108 -5.70 11.11 -11.41
CA ILE A 108 -5.45 10.09 -10.40
C ILE A 108 -6.65 9.16 -10.35
N ALA A 109 -6.43 7.86 -10.49
CA ALA A 109 -7.45 6.85 -10.28
C ALA A 109 -7.15 6.04 -9.02
N MET A 110 -8.20 5.51 -8.38
CA MET A 110 -8.08 4.65 -7.21
C MET A 110 -8.80 3.33 -7.45
N ILE A 111 -8.12 2.23 -7.10
CA ILE A 111 -8.69 0.90 -7.02
C ILE A 111 -8.90 0.62 -5.53
N PHE A 112 -10.16 0.50 -5.11
CA PHE A 112 -10.55 0.32 -3.72
C PHE A 112 -10.39 -1.13 -3.27
N GLN A 113 -10.24 -1.32 -1.96
CA GLN A 113 -10.00 -2.60 -1.31
C GLN A 113 -11.13 -3.62 -1.54
N ASP A 114 -12.39 -3.20 -1.53
CA ASP A 114 -13.55 -4.09 -1.66
C ASP A 114 -14.26 -3.92 -3.01
N PRO A 115 -14.10 -4.89 -3.92
CA PRO A 115 -14.78 -4.87 -5.20
C PRO A 115 -16.31 -5.08 -5.10
N MET A 116 -16.79 -5.52 -3.93
CA MET A 116 -18.22 -5.77 -3.72
C MET A 116 -19.00 -4.48 -3.50
N THR A 117 -18.37 -3.46 -2.92
CA THR A 117 -18.96 -2.17 -2.58
C THR A 117 -18.58 -1.04 -3.53
N ALA A 118 -17.53 -1.25 -4.36
CA ALA A 118 -17.02 -0.23 -5.26
C ALA A 118 -17.90 0.01 -6.51
N LEU A 119 -18.71 -0.98 -6.91
CA LEU A 119 -19.69 -0.87 -8.00
C LEU A 119 -21.10 -0.75 -7.43
N ASP A 120 -21.88 0.22 -7.92
CA ASP A 120 -23.27 0.38 -7.52
C ASP A 120 -24.11 -0.81 -8.04
N PRO A 121 -24.75 -1.59 -7.16
CA PRO A 121 -25.53 -2.77 -7.57
C PRO A 121 -26.79 -2.45 -8.38
N CYS A 122 -27.28 -1.21 -8.35
CA CYS A 122 -28.49 -0.77 -9.01
C CYS A 122 -28.30 -0.43 -10.50
N TYR A 123 -27.04 -0.23 -10.94
CA TYR A 123 -26.70 0.14 -12.31
C TYR A 123 -25.92 -0.96 -13.02
N ARG A 124 -26.08 -1.04 -14.34
CA ARG A 124 -25.29 -1.97 -15.16
C ARG A 124 -23.84 -1.50 -15.21
N VAL A 125 -22.93 -2.45 -15.37
CA VAL A 125 -21.49 -2.17 -15.49
C VAL A 125 -21.20 -1.17 -16.60
N GLY A 126 -21.82 -1.33 -17.78
CA GLY A 126 -21.63 -0.45 -18.92
C GLY A 126 -22.07 0.99 -18.66
N ASP A 127 -23.14 1.19 -17.92
CA ASP A 127 -23.61 2.53 -17.58
C ASP A 127 -22.60 3.23 -16.66
N GLN A 128 -22.12 2.53 -15.61
CA GLN A 128 -21.12 3.08 -14.68
C GLN A 128 -19.80 3.37 -15.39
N MET A 129 -19.28 2.46 -16.21
CA MET A 129 -18.05 2.68 -16.96
C MET A 129 -18.16 3.84 -17.95
N THR A 130 -19.23 3.90 -18.74
CA THR A 130 -19.41 4.98 -19.72
C THR A 130 -19.64 6.34 -19.06
N GLU A 131 -20.25 6.38 -17.87
CA GLU A 131 -20.42 7.61 -17.10
C GLU A 131 -19.06 8.19 -16.70
N VAL A 132 -18.15 7.38 -16.16
CA VAL A 132 -16.78 7.83 -15.79
C VAL A 132 -16.08 8.48 -16.98
N LEU A 133 -16.08 7.84 -18.15
CA LEU A 133 -15.41 8.40 -19.32
C LEU A 133 -16.07 9.71 -19.80
N ARG A 134 -17.40 9.73 -19.87
CA ARG A 134 -18.15 10.90 -20.36
C ARG A 134 -18.15 12.09 -19.40
N GLN A 135 -17.90 11.85 -18.12
CA GLN A 135 -17.69 12.91 -17.13
C GLN A 135 -16.42 13.73 -17.44
N HIS A 136 -15.41 13.11 -18.03
CA HIS A 136 -14.08 13.69 -18.25
C HIS A 136 -13.72 13.95 -19.71
N ARG A 137 -14.44 13.31 -20.64
CA ARG A 137 -14.20 13.41 -22.09
C ARG A 137 -15.49 13.71 -22.85
N ALA A 138 -15.41 14.60 -23.80
CA ALA A 138 -16.52 14.89 -24.71
C ALA A 138 -16.60 13.80 -25.80
N VAL A 139 -17.13 12.64 -25.43
CA VAL A 139 -17.26 11.47 -26.34
C VAL A 139 -18.72 11.04 -26.48
N SER A 140 -19.08 10.47 -27.63
CA SER A 140 -20.41 9.88 -27.83
C SER A 140 -20.58 8.63 -26.92
N ARG A 141 -21.84 8.23 -26.67
CA ARG A 141 -22.10 6.98 -25.93
C ARG A 141 -21.54 5.76 -26.67
N ALA A 142 -21.57 5.74 -27.98
CA ALA A 142 -21.07 4.64 -28.79
C ALA A 142 -19.54 4.51 -28.65
N ASP A 143 -18.80 5.63 -28.74
CA ASP A 143 -17.36 5.66 -28.57
C ASP A 143 -16.96 5.27 -27.14
N ALA A 144 -17.71 5.74 -26.13
CA ALA A 144 -17.51 5.35 -24.75
C ALA A 144 -17.67 3.84 -24.53
N ILE A 145 -18.70 3.22 -25.12
CA ILE A 145 -18.90 1.76 -25.07
C ILE A 145 -17.74 1.04 -25.77
N ALA A 146 -17.32 1.50 -26.95
CA ALA A 146 -16.20 0.90 -27.68
C ALA A 146 -14.91 0.93 -26.83
N ARG A 147 -14.62 2.06 -26.18
CA ARG A 147 -13.45 2.18 -25.26
C ARG A 147 -13.57 1.26 -24.04
N CYS A 148 -14.77 1.13 -23.45
CA CYS A 148 -14.98 0.20 -22.35
C CYS A 148 -14.74 -1.26 -22.78
N VAL A 149 -15.22 -1.66 -23.97
CA VAL A 149 -15.00 -3.01 -24.52
C VAL A 149 -13.51 -3.28 -24.72
N GLU A 150 -12.79 -2.32 -25.30
CA GLU A 150 -11.34 -2.41 -25.52
C GLU A 150 -10.59 -2.64 -24.20
N LEU A 151 -10.85 -1.82 -23.18
CA LEU A 151 -10.21 -1.94 -21.87
C LEU A 151 -10.57 -3.23 -21.15
N LEU A 152 -11.82 -3.67 -21.24
CA LEU A 152 -12.23 -4.96 -20.67
C LEU A 152 -11.48 -6.13 -21.31
N ARG A 153 -11.22 -6.09 -22.61
CA ARG A 153 -10.36 -7.09 -23.30
C ARG A 153 -8.91 -7.01 -22.80
N GLN A 154 -8.38 -5.80 -22.67
CA GLN A 154 -7.01 -5.57 -22.18
C GLN A 154 -6.79 -6.12 -20.76
N VAL A 155 -7.78 -5.97 -19.88
CA VAL A 155 -7.71 -6.54 -18.52
C VAL A 155 -8.10 -8.03 -18.46
N GLY A 156 -8.37 -8.67 -19.60
CA GLY A 156 -8.65 -10.10 -19.69
C GLY A 156 -10.08 -10.50 -19.28
N VAL A 157 -11.06 -9.63 -19.48
CA VAL A 157 -12.49 -9.97 -19.30
C VAL A 157 -13.01 -10.61 -20.60
N SER A 158 -13.52 -11.84 -20.48
CA SER A 158 -14.16 -12.55 -21.62
C SER A 158 -15.56 -12.01 -21.92
N SER A 159 -15.92 -11.95 -23.19
CA SER A 159 -17.22 -11.48 -23.68
C SER A 159 -17.62 -10.10 -23.12
N PRO A 160 -16.76 -9.07 -23.31
CA PRO A 160 -16.92 -7.77 -22.65
C PRO A 160 -18.25 -7.10 -22.94
N GLU A 161 -18.80 -7.25 -24.16
CA GLU A 161 -20.11 -6.69 -24.54
C GLU A 161 -21.26 -7.26 -23.67
N GLN A 162 -21.20 -8.56 -23.37
CA GLN A 162 -22.18 -9.18 -22.48
C GLN A 162 -21.99 -8.71 -21.03
N ARG A 163 -20.73 -8.54 -20.58
CA ARG A 163 -20.43 -8.08 -19.22
C ARG A 163 -20.89 -6.64 -18.97
N LEU A 164 -20.80 -5.77 -19.98
CA LEU A 164 -21.31 -4.40 -19.87
C LEU A 164 -22.83 -4.35 -19.63
N ALA A 165 -23.58 -5.35 -20.13
CA ALA A 165 -25.03 -5.43 -19.94
C ALA A 165 -25.43 -6.01 -18.56
N GLN A 166 -24.51 -6.59 -17.81
CA GLN A 166 -24.74 -7.22 -16.51
C GLN A 166 -24.70 -6.22 -15.37
N TYR A 167 -25.32 -6.59 -14.25
CA TYR A 167 -25.23 -5.91 -12.97
C TYR A 167 -24.05 -6.47 -12.15
N PRO A 168 -23.47 -5.70 -11.22
CA PRO A 168 -22.34 -6.15 -10.41
C PRO A 168 -22.59 -7.48 -9.70
N HIS A 169 -23.76 -7.71 -9.14
CA HIS A 169 -24.10 -8.94 -8.41
C HIS A 169 -24.13 -10.21 -9.29
N GLN A 170 -24.14 -10.06 -10.61
CA GLN A 170 -24.09 -11.19 -11.57
C GLN A 170 -22.64 -11.61 -11.92
N LEU A 171 -21.64 -10.93 -11.35
CA LEU A 171 -20.23 -11.12 -11.65
C LEU A 171 -19.48 -11.74 -10.47
N SER A 172 -18.47 -12.57 -10.75
CA SER A 172 -17.56 -13.06 -9.72
C SER A 172 -16.66 -11.93 -9.17
N GLY A 173 -16.07 -12.12 -7.98
CA GLY A 173 -15.16 -11.14 -7.37
C GLY A 173 -14.00 -10.77 -8.29
N GLY A 174 -13.35 -11.75 -8.93
CA GLY A 174 -12.25 -11.51 -9.86
C GLY A 174 -12.68 -10.73 -11.13
N LEU A 175 -13.91 -10.94 -11.63
CA LEU A 175 -14.44 -10.14 -12.74
C LEU A 175 -14.72 -8.70 -12.32
N ARG A 176 -15.33 -8.48 -11.14
CA ARG A 176 -15.54 -7.13 -10.61
C ARG A 176 -14.21 -6.40 -10.42
N GLN A 177 -13.19 -7.08 -9.90
CA GLN A 177 -11.86 -6.50 -9.73
C GLN A 177 -11.24 -6.08 -11.07
N ARG A 178 -11.33 -6.92 -12.10
CA ARG A 178 -10.85 -6.57 -13.46
C ARG A 178 -11.62 -5.38 -14.04
N ILE A 179 -12.93 -5.31 -13.81
CA ILE A 179 -13.76 -4.18 -14.24
C ILE A 179 -13.35 -2.90 -13.52
N MET A 180 -13.09 -2.94 -12.21
CA MET A 180 -12.59 -1.78 -11.46
C MET A 180 -11.23 -1.30 -11.99
N ILE A 181 -10.33 -2.22 -12.32
CA ILE A 181 -9.05 -1.87 -12.95
C ILE A 181 -9.29 -1.21 -14.31
N ALA A 182 -10.20 -1.77 -15.14
CA ALA A 182 -10.56 -1.16 -16.42
C ALA A 182 -11.15 0.24 -16.24
N MET A 183 -12.03 0.43 -15.23
CA MET A 183 -12.59 1.75 -14.89
C MET A 183 -11.51 2.75 -14.49
N ALA A 184 -10.54 2.34 -13.70
CA ALA A 184 -9.42 3.19 -13.31
C ALA A 184 -8.57 3.65 -14.50
N LEU A 185 -8.53 2.87 -15.59
CA LEU A 185 -7.76 3.15 -16.81
C LEU A 185 -8.51 3.99 -17.86
N LEU A 186 -9.83 4.18 -17.71
CA LEU A 186 -10.67 4.79 -18.76
C LEU A 186 -10.17 6.16 -19.25
N CYS A 187 -9.70 6.98 -18.33
CA CYS A 187 -9.22 8.32 -18.65
C CYS A 187 -7.70 8.43 -18.79
N GLU A 188 -6.97 7.30 -18.83
CA GLU A 188 -5.51 7.25 -18.95
C GLU A 188 -4.83 8.09 -17.85
N PRO A 189 -5.00 7.73 -16.57
CA PRO A 189 -4.50 8.51 -15.46
C PRO A 189 -2.97 8.55 -15.43
N GLU A 190 -2.41 9.58 -14.79
CA GLU A 190 -0.99 9.73 -14.56
C GLU A 190 -0.51 8.87 -13.37
N LEU A 191 -1.43 8.61 -12.42
CA LEU A 191 -1.19 7.84 -11.21
C LEU A 191 -2.37 6.92 -10.91
N ILE A 192 -2.07 5.67 -10.55
CA ILE A 192 -3.04 4.75 -9.94
C ILE A 192 -2.63 4.48 -8.51
N ILE A 193 -3.58 4.59 -7.59
CA ILE A 193 -3.46 4.13 -6.20
C ILE A 193 -4.32 2.88 -6.06
N ALA A 194 -3.68 1.72 -5.82
CA ALA A 194 -4.34 0.45 -5.62
C ALA A 194 -4.28 0.09 -4.13
N ASP A 195 -5.40 0.23 -3.43
CA ASP A 195 -5.51 -0.04 -1.99
C ASP A 195 -5.97 -1.48 -1.78
N GLU A 196 -5.03 -2.34 -1.40
CA GLU A 196 -5.23 -3.79 -1.20
C GLU A 196 -6.05 -4.45 -2.33
N PRO A 197 -5.64 -4.33 -3.59
CA PRO A 197 -6.47 -4.67 -4.74
C PRO A 197 -6.76 -6.16 -4.89
N THR A 198 -6.26 -6.99 -4.00
CA THR A 198 -6.39 -8.46 -4.05
C THR A 198 -7.00 -9.05 -2.79
N THR A 199 -7.35 -8.23 -1.82
CA THR A 199 -8.05 -8.68 -0.60
C THR A 199 -9.37 -9.34 -0.98
N ALA A 200 -9.72 -10.44 -0.33
CA ALA A 200 -10.90 -11.27 -0.59
C ALA A 200 -10.91 -12.03 -1.94
N LEU A 201 -9.77 -12.17 -2.62
CA LEU A 201 -9.61 -13.01 -3.81
C LEU A 201 -8.80 -14.27 -3.46
N ASP A 202 -9.02 -15.35 -4.21
CA ASP A 202 -8.17 -16.54 -4.10
C ASP A 202 -6.74 -16.26 -4.62
N VAL A 203 -5.77 -17.04 -4.13
CA VAL A 203 -4.33 -16.85 -4.40
C VAL A 203 -4.02 -16.80 -5.90
N THR A 204 -4.72 -17.60 -6.72
CA THR A 204 -4.49 -17.66 -8.17
C THR A 204 -4.95 -16.37 -8.85
N ILE A 205 -6.15 -15.89 -8.51
CA ILE A 205 -6.69 -14.62 -9.03
C ILE A 205 -5.86 -13.45 -8.52
N GLN A 206 -5.43 -13.47 -7.24
CA GLN A 206 -4.53 -12.48 -6.67
C GLN A 206 -3.27 -12.31 -7.52
N ALA A 207 -2.55 -13.40 -7.82
CA ALA A 207 -1.36 -13.36 -8.67
C ALA A 207 -1.67 -12.79 -10.06
N GLN A 208 -2.79 -13.17 -10.68
CA GLN A 208 -3.20 -12.65 -11.98
C GLN A 208 -3.47 -11.14 -11.96
N ILE A 209 -4.15 -10.62 -10.94
CA ILE A 209 -4.44 -9.18 -10.80
C ILE A 209 -3.14 -8.38 -10.63
N LEU A 210 -2.22 -8.87 -9.81
CA LEU A 210 -0.94 -8.20 -9.57
C LEU A 210 -0.05 -8.17 -10.83
N HIS A 211 0.02 -9.28 -11.56
CA HIS A 211 0.70 -9.33 -12.86
C HIS A 211 0.04 -8.40 -13.89
N LEU A 212 -1.29 -8.29 -13.88
CA LEU A 212 -2.03 -7.36 -14.73
C LEU A 212 -1.64 -5.91 -14.43
N LEU A 213 -1.64 -5.50 -13.16
CA LEU A 213 -1.25 -4.15 -12.76
C LEU A 213 0.20 -3.83 -13.14
N ALA A 214 1.14 -4.76 -12.89
CA ALA A 214 2.54 -4.60 -13.28
C ALA A 214 2.74 -4.52 -14.80
N ARG A 215 1.96 -5.27 -15.58
CA ARG A 215 1.97 -5.18 -17.05
C ARG A 215 1.47 -3.82 -17.52
N ILE A 216 0.31 -3.39 -17.02
CA ILE A 216 -0.28 -2.09 -17.37
C ILE A 216 0.69 -0.96 -17.06
N GLN A 217 1.27 -0.95 -15.86
CA GLN A 217 2.25 0.04 -15.44
C GLN A 217 3.43 0.12 -16.42
N ARG A 218 4.01 -1.03 -16.83
CA ARG A 218 5.13 -1.07 -17.80
C ARG A 218 4.73 -0.62 -19.21
N GLU A 219 3.52 -0.99 -19.66
CA GLU A 219 3.05 -0.68 -21.01
C GLU A 219 2.68 0.80 -21.16
N THR A 220 2.12 1.40 -20.11
CA THR A 220 1.60 2.78 -20.14
C THR A 220 2.53 3.82 -19.51
N GLY A 221 3.51 3.39 -18.70
CA GLY A 221 4.41 4.31 -18.00
C GLY A 221 3.74 5.12 -16.87
N ILE A 222 2.57 4.71 -16.41
CA ILE A 222 1.88 5.36 -15.27
C ILE A 222 2.65 5.14 -13.98
N GLY A 223 2.51 6.08 -13.02
CA GLY A 223 2.92 5.83 -11.64
C GLY A 223 1.93 4.90 -10.93
N LEU A 224 2.43 3.96 -10.13
CA LEU A 224 1.59 3.04 -9.34
C LEU A 224 1.95 3.11 -7.87
N VAL A 225 0.98 3.42 -7.01
CA VAL A 225 1.07 3.20 -5.56
C VAL A 225 0.30 1.92 -5.24
N LEU A 226 1.00 0.88 -4.78
CA LEU A 226 0.40 -0.40 -4.39
C LEU A 226 0.40 -0.52 -2.87
N ILE A 227 -0.77 -0.51 -2.26
CA ILE A 227 -0.93 -0.76 -0.84
C ILE A 227 -1.23 -2.24 -0.63
N THR A 228 -0.46 -2.89 0.25
CA THR A 228 -0.67 -4.29 0.62
C THR A 228 -0.10 -4.58 2.00
N HIS A 229 -0.54 -5.66 2.62
CA HIS A 229 0.07 -6.20 3.83
C HIS A 229 1.02 -7.38 3.53
N ASP A 230 1.13 -7.82 2.28
CA ASP A 230 1.93 -8.96 1.85
C ASP A 230 3.25 -8.51 1.18
N LEU A 231 4.35 -8.63 1.92
CA LEU A 231 5.70 -8.35 1.42
C LEU A 231 6.16 -9.33 0.33
N GLY A 232 5.65 -10.57 0.33
CA GLY A 232 5.97 -11.56 -0.70
C GLY A 232 5.49 -11.12 -2.08
N VAL A 233 4.33 -10.46 -2.13
CA VAL A 233 3.76 -9.87 -3.34
C VAL A 233 4.61 -8.71 -3.86
N VAL A 234 5.09 -7.87 -2.97
CA VAL A 234 5.85 -6.66 -3.28
C VAL A 234 7.16 -6.97 -4.00
N ALA A 235 7.84 -8.06 -3.61
CA ALA A 235 9.13 -8.49 -4.18
C ALA A 235 9.12 -8.67 -5.71
N GLY A 236 7.96 -9.02 -6.29
CA GLY A 236 7.83 -9.27 -7.74
C GLY A 236 7.35 -8.09 -8.57
N ILE A 237 6.94 -6.97 -7.94
CA ILE A 237 6.19 -5.92 -8.64
C ILE A 237 6.73 -4.52 -8.35
N ALA A 238 7.19 -4.26 -7.13
CA ALA A 238 7.56 -2.93 -6.69
C ALA A 238 9.03 -2.58 -7.00
N ASP A 239 9.25 -1.38 -7.48
CA ASP A 239 10.60 -0.80 -7.63
C ASP A 239 11.10 -0.31 -6.26
N ARG A 240 10.23 0.36 -5.50
CA ARG A 240 10.52 0.85 -4.15
C ARG A 240 9.44 0.45 -3.16
N VAL A 241 9.82 0.40 -1.89
CA VAL A 241 8.90 0.10 -0.79
C VAL A 241 9.00 1.16 0.30
N ALA A 242 7.85 1.48 0.88
CA ALA A 242 7.69 2.25 2.11
C ALA A 242 6.98 1.39 3.14
N VAL A 243 7.69 1.02 4.20
CA VAL A 243 7.13 0.22 5.31
C VAL A 243 6.53 1.17 6.33
N MET A 244 5.23 1.03 6.61
CA MET A 244 4.49 1.87 7.55
C MET A 244 4.20 1.14 8.85
N TYR A 245 4.44 1.82 9.96
CA TYR A 245 4.07 1.39 11.30
C TYR A 245 3.60 2.59 12.14
N GLY A 246 2.50 2.45 12.87
CA GLY A 246 2.02 3.49 13.78
C GLY A 246 1.81 4.87 13.15
N GLY A 247 1.42 4.92 11.88
CA GLY A 247 1.19 6.15 11.11
C GLY A 247 2.43 6.78 10.50
N GLN A 248 3.61 6.16 10.62
CA GLN A 248 4.86 6.67 10.07
C GLN A 248 5.47 5.70 9.07
N VAL A 249 6.24 6.23 8.12
CA VAL A 249 7.19 5.43 7.34
C VAL A 249 8.39 5.14 8.25
N VAL A 250 8.61 3.85 8.53
CA VAL A 250 9.69 3.38 9.41
C VAL A 250 10.90 2.89 8.63
N GLU A 251 10.70 2.48 7.38
CA GLU A 251 11.77 2.10 6.47
C GLU A 251 11.32 2.33 5.02
N THR A 252 12.21 2.81 4.16
CA THR A 252 11.96 2.98 2.73
C THR A 252 13.23 2.87 1.91
N GLY A 253 13.13 2.38 0.69
CA GLY A 253 14.26 2.22 -0.21
C GLY A 253 13.89 1.43 -1.47
N ALA A 254 14.89 1.07 -2.27
CA ALA A 254 14.72 0.13 -3.36
C ALA A 254 14.18 -1.21 -2.80
N CYS A 255 13.17 -1.78 -3.44
CA CYS A 255 12.49 -2.97 -2.94
C CYS A 255 13.48 -4.12 -2.67
N ALA A 256 14.37 -4.40 -3.62
CA ALA A 256 15.39 -5.43 -3.47
C ALA A 256 16.31 -5.20 -2.26
N SER A 257 16.71 -3.95 -2.00
CA SER A 257 17.59 -3.58 -0.88
C SER A 257 16.91 -3.78 0.47
N VAL A 258 15.68 -3.29 0.62
CA VAL A 258 14.89 -3.42 1.87
C VAL A 258 14.60 -4.88 2.19
N LEU A 259 14.26 -5.69 1.18
CA LEU A 259 13.96 -7.11 1.38
C LEU A 259 15.23 -7.94 1.68
N ALA A 260 16.37 -7.62 1.05
CA ALA A 260 17.61 -8.34 1.28
C ALA A 260 18.28 -7.95 2.61
N ARG A 261 18.19 -6.67 3.01
CA ARG A 261 18.81 -6.13 4.22
C ARG A 261 17.86 -5.20 4.97
N PRO A 262 16.86 -5.72 5.68
CA PRO A 262 15.95 -4.90 6.45
C PRO A 262 16.69 -4.17 7.58
N LEU A 263 16.54 -2.85 7.64
CA LEU A 263 17.20 -2.00 8.64
C LEU A 263 16.30 -1.74 9.85
N HIS A 264 14.98 -1.82 9.70
CA HIS A 264 14.06 -1.66 10.82
C HIS A 264 13.65 -3.01 11.41
N PRO A 265 13.67 -3.19 12.74
CA PRO A 265 13.23 -4.45 13.36
C PRO A 265 11.81 -4.90 13.00
N TYR A 266 10.90 -3.97 12.73
CA TYR A 266 9.56 -4.28 12.28
C TYR A 266 9.57 -4.94 10.89
N THR A 267 10.35 -4.42 9.95
CA THR A 267 10.51 -5.01 8.60
C THR A 267 11.12 -6.41 8.68
N GLU A 268 12.12 -6.58 9.54
CA GLU A 268 12.71 -7.89 9.84
C GLU A 268 11.65 -8.87 10.36
N GLY A 269 10.80 -8.43 11.30
CA GLY A 269 9.70 -9.22 11.84
C GLY A 269 8.68 -9.62 10.79
N LEU A 270 8.29 -8.69 9.91
CA LEU A 270 7.37 -8.97 8.80
C LEU A 270 7.94 -10.01 7.83
N LEU A 271 9.21 -9.89 7.46
CA LEU A 271 9.88 -10.86 6.57
C LEU A 271 9.98 -12.24 7.20
N ARG A 272 10.26 -12.34 8.50
CA ARG A 272 10.27 -13.60 9.26
C ARG A 272 8.91 -14.27 9.36
N SER A 273 7.83 -13.52 9.19
CA SER A 273 6.46 -14.05 9.22
C SER A 273 6.02 -14.66 7.89
N ILE A 274 6.79 -14.49 6.82
CA ILE A 274 6.50 -15.04 5.50
C ILE A 274 6.91 -16.51 5.47
N PRO A 275 5.98 -17.46 5.19
CA PRO A 275 6.34 -18.86 5.04
C PRO A 275 7.18 -19.06 3.77
N VAL A 276 8.39 -19.60 3.93
CA VAL A 276 9.27 -19.94 2.81
C VAL A 276 9.12 -21.43 2.50
N PRO A 277 8.58 -21.81 1.32
CA PRO A 277 8.43 -23.21 0.94
C PRO A 277 9.78 -23.94 1.03
N GLY A 278 9.82 -25.07 1.74
CA GLY A 278 11.01 -25.92 1.91
C GLY A 278 11.97 -25.47 3.02
N ALA A 279 11.86 -24.24 3.56
CA ALA A 279 12.69 -23.78 4.68
C ALA A 279 12.01 -24.01 6.04
N THR A 280 10.68 -24.01 6.10
CA THR A 280 9.91 -24.21 7.34
C THR A 280 9.61 -25.70 7.55
N ARG A 281 10.03 -26.26 8.68
CA ARG A 281 9.75 -27.67 9.03
C ARG A 281 8.35 -27.81 9.62
N ARG A 282 7.72 -28.98 9.41
CA ARG A 282 6.42 -29.29 10.00
C ARG A 282 6.51 -29.26 11.53
N GLY A 283 5.66 -28.44 12.17
CA GLY A 283 5.68 -28.23 13.63
C GLY A 283 6.60 -27.12 14.11
N GLU A 284 7.35 -26.47 13.22
CA GLU A 284 8.11 -25.26 13.53
C GLU A 284 7.18 -24.06 13.55
N MET A 285 7.31 -23.23 14.58
CA MET A 285 6.51 -22.01 14.72
C MET A 285 7.00 -20.97 13.72
N LEU A 286 6.10 -20.48 12.85
CA LEU A 286 6.39 -19.34 11.99
C LEU A 286 6.77 -18.11 12.82
N GLY A 287 7.65 -17.29 12.29
CA GLY A 287 7.91 -15.99 12.88
C GLY A 287 6.61 -15.17 12.95
N TYR A 288 6.38 -14.49 14.04
CA TYR A 288 5.30 -13.52 14.18
C TYR A 288 5.76 -12.34 15.03
N ILE A 289 5.09 -11.20 14.90
CA ILE A 289 5.35 -10.02 15.71
C ILE A 289 4.31 -10.00 16.85
N PRO A 290 4.74 -10.25 18.11
CA PRO A 290 3.81 -10.27 19.24
C PRO A 290 3.09 -8.94 19.46
N GLY A 291 1.87 -9.00 20.03
CA GLY A 291 1.07 -7.83 20.33
C GLY A 291 0.31 -7.27 19.11
N VAL A 292 -0.33 -6.14 19.31
CA VAL A 292 -1.12 -5.43 18.28
C VAL A 292 -0.52 -4.05 18.02
N VAL A 293 -0.81 -3.49 16.84
CA VAL A 293 -0.43 -2.10 16.55
C VAL A 293 -1.13 -1.17 17.56
N PRO A 294 -0.39 -0.36 18.35
CA PRO A 294 -0.98 0.47 19.36
C PRO A 294 -1.91 1.52 18.74
N ARG A 295 -2.96 1.92 19.46
CA ARG A 295 -3.80 3.05 19.06
C ARG A 295 -2.94 4.30 18.88
N GLN A 296 -3.08 4.96 17.73
CA GLN A 296 -2.28 6.12 17.35
C GLN A 296 -2.84 7.41 17.95
N ALA A 297 -3.03 7.42 19.28
CA ALA A 297 -3.49 8.59 20.03
C ALA A 297 -2.32 9.50 20.44
N GLY A 298 -2.55 10.80 20.45
CA GLY A 298 -1.60 11.80 20.92
C GLY A 298 -0.30 11.93 20.09
N ALA A 299 0.69 12.63 20.62
CA ALA A 299 1.99 12.81 20.01
C ALA A 299 2.90 11.60 20.27
N LEU A 300 3.79 11.28 19.33
CA LEU A 300 4.86 10.31 19.53
C LEU A 300 5.97 10.96 20.37
N THR A 301 6.20 10.42 21.57
CA THR A 301 7.25 10.86 22.49
C THR A 301 8.45 9.90 22.54
N ARG A 302 8.37 8.77 21.82
CA ARG A 302 9.38 7.70 21.81
C ARG A 302 9.25 6.90 20.50
N CYS A 303 10.13 5.91 20.27
CA CYS A 303 10.00 4.99 19.15
C CYS A 303 8.62 4.31 19.16
N GLY A 304 7.89 4.39 18.03
CA GLY A 304 6.54 3.80 17.93
C GLY A 304 6.51 2.27 18.06
N PHE A 305 7.62 1.60 17.74
CA PHE A 305 7.74 0.13 17.77
C PHE A 305 8.34 -0.39 19.08
N LEU A 306 8.68 0.47 20.05
CA LEU A 306 9.39 0.14 21.29
C LEU A 306 8.84 -1.10 22.01
N GLU A 307 7.52 -1.19 22.18
CA GLU A 307 6.86 -2.25 22.96
C GLU A 307 6.86 -3.63 22.27
N ARG A 308 7.09 -3.64 20.95
CA ARG A 308 7.09 -4.86 20.13
C ARG A 308 8.48 -5.16 19.53
N CYS A 309 9.51 -4.43 19.97
CA CYS A 309 10.87 -4.55 19.42
C CYS A 309 11.72 -5.48 20.26
N PRO A 310 12.27 -6.58 19.70
CA PRO A 310 13.17 -7.47 20.43
C PRO A 310 14.53 -6.83 20.77
N TYR A 311 14.83 -5.68 20.17
CA TYR A 311 16.08 -4.92 20.34
C TYR A 311 15.85 -3.61 21.13
N ALA A 312 14.69 -3.47 21.80
CA ALA A 312 14.35 -2.25 22.52
C ALA A 312 15.40 -1.91 23.61
N GLY A 313 15.77 -0.64 23.69
CA GLY A 313 16.73 -0.13 24.65
C GLY A 313 16.41 1.31 25.06
N ALA A 314 17.21 1.84 26.00
CA ALA A 314 17.00 3.17 26.58
C ALA A 314 16.94 4.29 25.50
N ALA A 315 17.77 4.20 24.47
CA ALA A 315 17.79 5.17 23.36
C ALA A 315 16.45 5.22 22.59
N CYS A 316 15.69 4.12 22.55
CA CYS A 316 14.37 4.07 21.91
C CYS A 316 13.29 4.82 22.69
N ALA A 317 13.49 5.01 24.00
CA ALA A 317 12.58 5.72 24.90
C ALA A 317 12.90 7.22 25.03
N ALA A 318 14.09 7.66 24.58
CA ALA A 318 14.60 9.00 24.80
C ALA A 318 13.85 10.09 24.00
N GLY A 319 13.18 9.73 22.89
CA GLY A 319 12.46 10.68 22.05
C GLY A 319 11.94 10.08 20.75
N PRO A 320 11.28 10.89 19.91
CA PRO A 320 10.89 10.49 18.55
C PRO A 320 12.13 10.19 17.72
N VAL A 321 12.12 9.09 16.97
CA VAL A 321 13.25 8.69 16.13
C VAL A 321 13.08 9.32 14.74
N PRO A 322 14.05 10.12 14.24
CA PRO A 322 13.99 10.66 12.89
C PRO A 322 14.22 9.58 11.84
N LEU A 323 13.72 9.79 10.62
CA LEU A 323 14.12 9.00 9.46
C LEU A 323 15.56 9.37 9.11
N ARG A 324 16.45 8.38 9.02
CA ARG A 324 17.86 8.54 8.65
C ARG A 324 18.08 7.80 7.33
N GLU A 325 18.76 8.42 6.42
CA GLU A 325 19.13 7.83 5.14
C GLU A 325 20.53 7.18 5.25
N ASP A 326 20.69 6.04 4.62
CA ASP A 326 22.00 5.42 4.38
C ASP A 326 22.57 6.12 3.15
N ASP A 327 23.63 6.91 3.35
CA ASP A 327 24.20 7.81 2.33
C ASP A 327 24.61 7.09 1.03
N ASP A 328 24.92 5.78 1.11
CA ASP A 328 25.40 5.01 -0.04
C ASP A 328 24.27 4.40 -0.90
N THR A 329 23.08 4.21 -0.35
CA THR A 329 22.04 3.38 -1.00
C THR A 329 20.66 4.06 -1.18
N GLY A 330 20.45 5.24 -0.59
CA GLY A 330 19.14 5.87 -0.51
C GLY A 330 18.12 5.05 0.29
N HIS A 331 18.58 4.11 1.10
CA HIS A 331 17.79 3.28 2.00
C HIS A 331 17.63 4.02 3.33
N ALA A 332 16.41 4.44 3.65
CA ALA A 332 16.14 5.23 4.83
C ALA A 332 15.42 4.42 5.92
N VAL A 333 15.79 4.65 7.19
CA VAL A 333 15.27 3.93 8.34
C VAL A 333 15.00 4.85 9.54
N ARG A 334 13.89 4.60 10.23
CA ARG A 334 13.50 5.27 11.48
C ARG A 334 13.82 4.37 12.68
N CYS A 335 15.12 4.15 12.92
CA CYS A 335 15.63 3.31 14.01
C CYS A 335 16.90 3.90 14.59
N VAL A 336 17.12 3.72 15.89
CA VAL A 336 18.35 4.13 16.59
C VAL A 336 19.49 3.13 16.43
N LEU A 337 19.20 1.89 16.03
CA LEU A 337 20.21 0.86 15.80
C LEU A 337 21.12 1.24 14.63
N PRO A 338 22.39 0.80 14.64
CA PRO A 338 23.28 0.97 13.52
C PRO A 338 22.75 0.34 12.23
N VAL A 339 23.02 0.97 11.09
CA VAL A 339 22.60 0.49 9.77
C VAL A 339 23.42 -0.71 9.28
N ASP A 340 24.60 -0.95 9.85
CA ASP A 340 25.45 -2.12 9.59
C ASP A 340 24.93 -3.43 10.21
N GLY A 341 23.81 -3.37 10.97
CA GLY A 341 23.25 -4.52 11.68
C GLY A 341 23.83 -4.76 13.06
N GLY A 342 24.73 -3.90 13.55
CA GLY A 342 25.27 -3.96 14.91
C GLY A 342 24.16 -3.90 15.98
N GLY A 343 24.38 -4.58 17.10
CA GLY A 343 23.42 -4.60 18.22
C GLY A 343 22.20 -5.49 18.01
N ARG A 344 22.21 -6.40 17.01
CA ARG A 344 21.13 -7.35 16.72
C ARG A 344 21.53 -8.79 16.99
N PRO A 345 21.32 -9.33 18.20
CA PRO A 345 21.57 -10.74 18.49
C PRO A 345 20.71 -11.64 17.58
N ALA A 346 21.33 -12.66 16.98
CA ALA A 346 20.66 -13.54 15.99
C ALA A 346 19.43 -14.29 16.53
N ASP A 347 19.39 -14.54 17.84
CA ASP A 347 18.30 -15.24 18.52
C ASP A 347 17.28 -14.31 19.21
N ALA A 348 17.42 -13.00 19.08
CA ALA A 348 16.55 -12.03 19.78
C ALA A 348 15.07 -12.22 19.48
N TRP A 349 14.72 -12.40 18.21
CA TRP A 349 13.33 -12.67 17.81
C TRP A 349 12.79 -13.98 18.39
N GLN A 350 13.60 -15.04 18.41
CA GLN A 350 13.19 -16.33 18.97
C GLN A 350 12.93 -16.25 20.47
N ARG A 351 13.82 -15.55 21.21
CA ARG A 351 13.63 -15.30 22.64
C ARG A 351 12.38 -14.44 22.91
N PHE A 352 12.22 -13.36 22.14
CA PHE A 352 11.10 -12.45 22.30
C PHE A 352 9.75 -13.12 22.03
N THR A 353 9.62 -13.90 20.95
CA THR A 353 8.39 -14.62 20.62
C THR A 353 8.08 -15.72 21.65
N ARG A 354 9.09 -16.45 22.15
CA ARG A 354 8.89 -17.48 23.19
C ARG A 354 8.39 -16.83 24.50
N ALA A 355 8.97 -15.71 24.89
CA ALA A 355 8.51 -14.99 26.10
C ALA A 355 7.06 -14.49 25.96
N ALA A 356 6.68 -13.99 24.79
CA ALA A 356 5.31 -13.54 24.53
C ALA A 356 4.29 -14.69 24.57
N VAL A 357 4.65 -15.88 24.07
CA VAL A 357 3.78 -17.07 24.18
C VAL A 357 3.66 -17.55 25.62
N ALA A 358 4.75 -17.56 26.38
CA ALA A 358 4.74 -17.95 27.79
C ALA A 358 3.86 -17.01 28.65
N GLY A 359 3.97 -15.67 28.43
CA GLY A 359 3.16 -14.69 29.12
C GLY A 359 1.67 -14.72 28.76
N ALA A 360 1.32 -15.10 27.52
CA ALA A 360 -0.07 -15.27 27.09
C ALA A 360 -0.75 -16.51 27.71
N GLY A 361 0.02 -17.47 28.22
CA GLY A 361 -0.49 -18.66 28.91
C GLY A 361 -0.99 -18.40 30.34
N GLU A 362 -0.60 -17.31 30.97
CA GLU A 362 -1.02 -16.95 32.33
C GLU A 362 -2.38 -16.21 32.39
N ASP A 363 -2.86 -15.67 31.28
CA ASP A 363 -4.09 -14.88 31.20
C ASP A 363 -5.32 -15.63 30.63
N ILE A 364 -5.26 -16.95 30.47
CA ILE A 364 -6.44 -17.75 30.09
C ILE A 364 -7.11 -18.28 31.35
N PRO A 365 -8.21 -17.67 31.86
CA PRO A 365 -8.97 -18.27 32.94
C PRO A 365 -9.53 -19.61 32.45
N ALA A 366 -9.24 -20.66 33.18
CA ALA A 366 -9.77 -21.99 32.95
C ALA A 366 -11.28 -21.90 32.77
N ARG A 367 -11.80 -22.15 31.57
CA ARG A 367 -13.23 -22.35 31.36
C ARG A 367 -13.62 -23.59 32.15
N SER A 368 -14.26 -23.39 33.29
CA SER A 368 -14.92 -24.44 34.05
C SER A 368 -15.95 -25.09 33.15
N ALA A 369 -15.74 -26.38 32.88
CA ALA A 369 -16.76 -27.24 32.33
C ALA A 369 -17.90 -27.36 33.36
N ALA A 370 -19.09 -26.89 33.00
CA ALA A 370 -20.36 -27.29 33.58
C ALA A 370 -21.36 -27.42 32.42
#